data_1d0dd207ac74dc60841ddbb962f9fe7d
#
_entry.id   1d0dd207ac74dc60841ddbb962f9fe7d
#
_cell.length_a   1.000
_cell.length_b   1.000
_cell.length_c   1.000
_cell.angle_alpha   90.00
_cell.angle_beta   90.00
_cell.angle_gamma   90.00
#
_symmetry.space_group_name_H-M   'P 1'
#
loop_
_entity.id
_entity.type
_entity.pdbx_description
1 polymer ?
#
loop_
_entity_poly.entity_id
_entity_poly.type
_entity_poly.pdbx_seq_one_letter_code
_entity_poly.pdbx_strand_id
1 'polypeptide(L)'
;MKKIINPWIGLENEGYNCFACAPHNPCGLKMEFWEDGDDIVSYWTPNDNFQGWIKTLHGGIQATVMDEVGAWLIARKLQTSGMTTNFNIRYRRPIPTGENVTLEARAHLREQKKMFAIIDVTLSVKGRVCTEAELTYYCFSKEKAIEEFKFRGCNIEE
;
A
#
# COMPACT_ATOMS: atom_id res chain seq x y z
N MET A 1 -14.89 8.26 -5.02
CA MET A 1 -13.98 7.27 -4.38
C MET A 1 -14.66 5.91 -4.38
N LYS A 2 -13.97 4.88 -4.86
CA LYS A 2 -14.54 3.52 -5.03
C LYS A 2 -13.64 2.50 -4.36
N LYS A 3 -14.22 1.57 -3.59
CA LYS A 3 -13.46 0.53 -2.91
C LYS A 3 -12.87 -0.45 -3.91
N ILE A 4 -11.63 -0.85 -3.69
CA ILE A 4 -10.93 -1.83 -4.53
C ILE A 4 -11.18 -3.22 -3.95
N ILE A 5 -11.57 -4.15 -4.81
CA ILE A 5 -11.71 -5.54 -4.44
C ILE A 5 -10.32 -6.16 -4.33
N ASN A 6 -10.02 -6.79 -3.19
CA ASN A 6 -8.73 -7.46 -3.01
C ASN A 6 -8.62 -8.64 -3.98
N PRO A 7 -7.72 -8.58 -4.97
CA PRO A 7 -7.65 -9.60 -6.02
C PRO A 7 -7.07 -10.94 -5.54
N TRP A 8 -6.50 -10.99 -4.33
CA TRP A 8 -5.90 -12.21 -3.78
C TRP A 8 -6.80 -12.95 -2.79
N ILE A 9 -8.00 -12.44 -2.51
CA ILE A 9 -9.00 -13.16 -1.71
C ILE A 9 -9.36 -14.46 -2.42
N GLY A 10 -9.35 -15.57 -1.69
CA GLY A 10 -9.57 -16.91 -2.23
C GLY A 10 -8.28 -17.66 -2.59
N LEU A 11 -7.12 -17.00 -2.46
CA LEU A 11 -5.80 -17.61 -2.74
C LEU A 11 -5.06 -18.04 -1.46
N GLU A 12 -5.75 -18.16 -0.32
CA GLU A 12 -5.16 -18.54 0.95
C GLU A 12 -4.50 -19.91 0.89
N ASN A 13 -5.13 -20.86 0.18
CA ASN A 13 -4.59 -22.21 -0.04
C ASN A 13 -3.38 -22.24 -0.99
N GLU A 14 -3.17 -21.18 -1.75
CA GLU A 14 -2.00 -20.98 -2.62
C GLU A 14 -0.91 -20.15 -1.97
N GLY A 15 -1.05 -19.85 -0.67
CA GLY A 15 -0.06 -19.17 0.13
C GLY A 15 -0.26 -17.68 0.34
N TYR A 16 -1.38 -17.11 -0.12
CA TYR A 16 -1.64 -15.69 0.14
C TYR A 16 -1.77 -15.41 1.64
N ASN A 17 -0.85 -14.63 2.17
CA ASN A 17 -0.80 -14.24 3.59
C ASN A 17 -0.02 -12.93 3.75
N CYS A 18 -0.31 -11.95 2.90
CA CYS A 18 0.37 -10.65 2.92
C CYS A 18 0.29 -10.01 4.31
N PHE A 19 1.43 -9.58 4.82
CA PHE A 19 1.52 -8.89 6.11
C PHE A 19 0.70 -7.59 6.13
N ALA A 20 0.68 -6.86 5.02
CA ALA A 20 0.00 -5.57 4.96
C ALA A 20 -1.51 -5.69 4.63
N CYS A 21 -1.90 -6.54 3.68
CA CYS A 21 -3.27 -6.52 3.15
C CYS A 21 -4.08 -7.80 3.32
N ALA A 22 -3.49 -8.93 3.76
CA ALA A 22 -4.27 -10.15 3.96
C ALA A 22 -5.16 -10.03 5.20
N PRO A 23 -6.50 -10.07 5.05
CA PRO A 23 -7.40 -9.88 6.19
C PRO A 23 -7.34 -11.03 7.21
N HIS A 24 -6.86 -12.20 6.78
CA HIS A 24 -6.73 -13.39 7.62
C HIS A 24 -5.37 -13.51 8.33
N ASN A 25 -4.38 -12.67 7.99
CA ASN A 25 -3.09 -12.69 8.68
C ASN A 25 -3.25 -12.11 10.10
N PRO A 26 -3.08 -12.91 11.17
CA PRO A 26 -3.32 -12.45 12.54
C PRO A 26 -2.35 -11.38 13.01
N CYS A 27 -1.16 -11.30 12.40
CA CYS A 27 -0.13 -10.30 12.72
C CYS A 27 -0.16 -9.09 11.79
N GLY A 28 -1.06 -9.09 10.81
CA GLY A 28 -1.04 -8.14 9.71
C GLY A 28 -1.74 -6.81 9.99
N LEU A 29 -1.51 -5.88 9.09
CA LEU A 29 -2.10 -4.55 9.13
C LEU A 29 -3.55 -4.54 8.65
N LYS A 30 -3.94 -5.49 7.81
CA LYS A 30 -5.30 -5.65 7.26
C LYS A 30 -5.79 -4.40 6.54
N MET A 31 -4.93 -3.81 5.73
CA MET A 31 -5.22 -2.60 4.98
C MET A 31 -6.29 -2.85 3.92
N GLU A 32 -7.12 -1.85 3.70
CA GLU A 32 -8.09 -1.79 2.61
C GLU A 32 -7.80 -0.56 1.74
N PHE A 33 -8.23 -0.59 0.48
CA PHE A 33 -7.83 0.42 -0.50
C PHE A 33 -9.01 0.93 -1.31
N TRP A 34 -8.91 2.20 -1.70
CA TRP A 34 -9.90 2.88 -2.55
C TRP A 34 -9.21 3.59 -3.70
N GLU A 35 -9.90 3.63 -4.83
CA GLU A 35 -9.52 4.46 -5.96
C GLU A 35 -10.15 5.84 -5.81
N ASP A 36 -9.33 6.87 -5.84
CA ASP A 36 -9.73 8.26 -5.75
C ASP A 36 -9.14 9.03 -6.94
N GLY A 37 -9.90 9.09 -8.04
CA GLY A 37 -9.40 9.63 -9.30
C GLY A 37 -8.21 8.81 -9.81
N ASP A 38 -7.08 9.47 -9.99
CA ASP A 38 -5.84 8.83 -10.44
C ASP A 38 -5.05 8.19 -9.30
N ASP A 39 -5.41 8.48 -8.06
CA ASP A 39 -4.71 8.02 -6.86
C ASP A 39 -5.32 6.74 -6.30
N ILE A 40 -4.51 6.05 -5.49
CA ILE A 40 -4.97 4.98 -4.61
C ILE A 40 -4.76 5.45 -3.17
N VAL A 41 -5.77 5.23 -2.34
CA VAL A 41 -5.74 5.63 -0.94
C VAL A 41 -6.08 4.47 -0.02
N SER A 42 -5.54 4.51 1.18
CA SER A 42 -5.89 3.61 2.28
C SER A 42 -6.09 4.43 3.55
N TYR A 43 -7.15 4.11 4.28
CA TYR A 43 -7.39 4.68 5.60
C TYR A 43 -7.16 3.59 6.63
N TRP A 44 -6.23 3.81 7.53
CA TRP A 44 -5.80 2.80 8.47
C TRP A 44 -5.62 3.38 9.86
N THR A 45 -6.00 2.63 10.87
CA THR A 45 -5.84 3.03 12.27
C THR A 45 -4.67 2.27 12.89
N PRO A 46 -3.56 2.97 13.20
CA PRO A 46 -2.40 2.33 13.82
C PRO A 46 -2.66 2.04 15.30
N ASN A 47 -2.67 0.78 15.68
CA ASN A 47 -2.76 0.39 17.07
C ASN A 47 -1.39 0.29 17.74
N ASP A 48 -1.37 0.14 19.08
CA ASP A 48 -0.15 0.14 19.88
C ASP A 48 0.78 -1.07 19.59
N ASN A 49 0.31 -2.12 18.91
CA ASN A 49 1.16 -3.23 18.51
C ASN A 49 2.17 -2.85 17.42
N PHE A 50 1.94 -1.73 16.76
CA PHE A 50 2.81 -1.23 15.68
C PHE A 50 3.63 -0.01 16.11
N GLN A 51 3.74 0.23 17.40
CA GLN A 51 4.54 1.36 17.90
C GLN A 51 6.04 1.09 17.83
N GLY A 52 6.80 2.16 17.66
CA GLY A 52 8.22 2.22 17.96
C GLY A 52 8.42 2.83 19.35
N TRP A 53 8.61 4.18 19.41
CA TRP A 53 8.55 4.90 20.68
C TRP A 53 7.12 4.84 21.25
N ILE A 54 7.00 5.10 22.55
CA ILE A 54 5.69 5.09 23.24
C ILE A 54 4.69 5.96 22.46
N LYS A 55 3.53 5.37 22.12
CA LYS A 55 2.43 6.02 21.42
C LYS A 55 2.81 6.63 20.04
N THR A 56 3.88 6.14 19.43
CA THR A 56 4.36 6.62 18.14
C THR A 56 4.48 5.46 17.17
N LEU A 57 3.90 5.60 15.98
CA LEU A 57 3.94 4.57 14.94
C LEU A 57 5.39 4.32 14.50
N HIS A 58 5.78 3.06 14.48
CA HIS A 58 7.13 2.63 14.08
C HIS A 58 7.43 3.05 12.64
N GLY A 59 8.63 3.60 12.41
CA GLY A 59 9.04 4.05 11.08
C GLY A 59 9.06 2.95 10.03
N GLY A 60 9.40 1.72 10.41
CA GLY A 60 9.35 0.56 9.55
C GLY A 60 7.91 0.16 9.17
N ILE A 61 6.95 0.34 10.08
CA ILE A 61 5.54 0.12 9.77
C ILE A 61 5.02 1.21 8.83
N GLN A 62 5.43 2.45 9.00
CA GLN A 62 5.12 3.51 8.04
C GLN A 62 5.63 3.14 6.64
N ALA A 63 6.85 2.62 6.54
CA ALA A 63 7.40 2.13 5.28
C ALA A 63 6.55 1.01 4.68
N THR A 64 6.10 0.06 5.49
CA THR A 64 5.20 -1.02 5.06
C THR A 64 3.90 -0.48 4.47
N VAL A 65 3.26 0.47 5.16
CA VAL A 65 2.01 1.10 4.69
C VAL A 65 2.22 1.81 3.36
N MET A 66 3.32 2.53 3.21
CA MET A 66 3.65 3.27 1.99
C MET A 66 3.98 2.33 0.83
N ASP A 67 4.75 1.30 1.08
CA ASP A 67 5.09 0.28 0.08
C ASP A 67 3.83 -0.42 -0.43
N GLU A 68 2.94 -0.77 0.46
CA GLU A 68 1.71 -1.48 0.12
C GLU A 68 0.76 -0.63 -0.73
N VAL A 69 0.52 0.63 -0.37
CA VAL A 69 -0.36 1.48 -1.17
C VAL A 69 0.22 1.73 -2.57
N GLY A 70 1.55 1.78 -2.68
CA GLY A 70 2.25 1.85 -3.96
C GLY A 70 2.06 0.58 -4.80
N ALA A 71 2.17 -0.60 -4.18
CA ALA A 71 1.92 -1.88 -4.85
C ALA A 71 0.48 -1.99 -5.37
N TRP A 72 -0.49 -1.54 -4.57
CA TRP A 72 -1.89 -1.54 -4.99
C TRP A 72 -2.18 -0.55 -6.12
N LEU A 73 -1.44 0.55 -6.20
CA LEU A 73 -1.50 1.45 -7.36
C LEU A 73 -1.07 0.71 -8.63
N ILE A 74 0.03 -0.04 -8.58
CA ILE A 74 0.49 -0.85 -9.72
C ILE A 74 -0.57 -1.88 -10.10
N ALA A 75 -1.10 -2.61 -9.13
CA ALA A 75 -2.13 -3.62 -9.39
C ALA A 75 -3.37 -3.02 -10.04
N ARG A 76 -3.86 -1.89 -9.52
CA ARG A 76 -5.10 -1.27 -10.01
C ARG A 76 -4.91 -0.47 -11.30
N LYS A 77 -3.90 0.38 -11.37
CA LYS A 77 -3.74 1.29 -12.51
C LYS A 77 -3.00 0.66 -13.70
N LEU A 78 -2.05 -0.22 -13.43
CA LEU A 78 -1.27 -0.87 -14.48
C LEU A 78 -1.68 -2.32 -14.73
N GLN A 79 -2.56 -2.87 -13.90
CA GLN A 79 -3.09 -4.23 -14.06
C GLN A 79 -1.98 -5.28 -14.18
N THR A 80 -0.99 -5.18 -13.29
CA THR A 80 0.13 -6.12 -13.19
C THR A 80 0.63 -6.15 -11.75
N SER A 81 1.68 -6.91 -11.51
CA SER A 81 2.41 -6.91 -10.24
C SER A 81 3.88 -6.53 -10.48
N GLY A 82 4.66 -6.53 -9.46
CA GLY A 82 6.09 -6.20 -9.57
C GLY A 82 6.76 -6.14 -8.23
N MET A 83 7.87 -5.43 -8.18
CA MET A 83 8.66 -5.28 -6.94
C MET A 83 9.18 -3.86 -6.79
N THR A 84 9.18 -3.38 -5.57
CA THR A 84 9.84 -2.13 -5.20
C THR A 84 11.35 -2.33 -5.33
N THR A 85 12.01 -1.50 -6.14
CA THR A 85 13.46 -1.56 -6.35
C THR A 85 14.21 -0.45 -5.64
N ASN A 86 13.53 0.66 -5.34
CA ASN A 86 14.10 1.77 -4.60
C ASN A 86 13.02 2.44 -3.77
N PHE A 87 13.35 2.85 -2.56
CA PHE A 87 12.43 3.42 -1.61
C PHE A 87 13.13 4.54 -0.83
N ASN A 88 12.75 5.77 -1.08
CA ASN A 88 13.32 6.95 -0.42
C ASN A 88 12.25 7.61 0.44
N ILE A 89 12.42 7.58 1.76
CA ILE A 89 11.44 8.07 2.74
C ILE A 89 11.99 9.29 3.47
N ARG A 90 11.10 10.26 3.70
CA ARG A 90 11.35 11.41 4.55
C ARG A 90 10.31 11.47 5.66
N TYR A 91 10.75 11.25 6.89
CA TYR A 91 9.93 11.35 8.09
C TYR A 91 9.97 12.79 8.59
N ARG A 92 8.86 13.51 8.47
CA ARG A 92 8.79 14.94 8.82
C ARG A 92 8.15 15.19 10.18
N ARG A 93 7.14 14.38 10.53
CA ARG A 93 6.39 14.48 11.78
C ARG A 93 6.08 13.11 12.31
N PRO A 94 6.12 12.91 13.64
CA PRO A 94 5.69 11.64 14.23
C PRO A 94 4.20 11.40 13.95
N ILE A 95 3.84 10.14 13.77
CA ILE A 95 2.46 9.69 13.65
C ILE A 95 2.09 9.00 14.95
N PRO A 96 1.02 9.45 15.65
CA PRO A 96 0.60 8.79 16.88
C PRO A 96 -0.06 7.44 16.59
N THR A 97 -0.02 6.53 17.59
CA THR A 97 -0.86 5.34 17.61
C THR A 97 -2.11 5.59 18.43
N GLY A 98 -3.17 4.84 18.20
CA GLY A 98 -4.39 4.90 19.00
C GLY A 98 -5.65 4.75 18.16
N GLU A 99 -6.76 4.40 18.82
CA GLU A 99 -8.05 4.13 18.18
C GLU A 99 -8.66 5.36 17.48
N ASN A 100 -8.29 6.56 17.93
CA ASN A 100 -8.81 7.81 17.37
C ASN A 100 -7.94 8.37 16.23
N VAL A 101 -6.88 7.66 15.84
CA VAL A 101 -5.99 8.08 14.76
C VAL A 101 -6.44 7.42 13.47
N THR A 102 -6.69 8.23 12.45
CA THR A 102 -6.88 7.75 11.08
C THR A 102 -5.71 8.23 10.24
N LEU A 103 -4.94 7.27 9.76
CA LEU A 103 -3.83 7.52 8.84
C LEU A 103 -4.33 7.40 7.42
N GLU A 104 -4.15 8.45 6.62
CA GLU A 104 -4.36 8.38 5.17
C GLU A 104 -3.04 8.10 4.48
N ALA A 105 -2.97 6.98 3.77
CA ALA A 105 -1.88 6.67 2.85
C ALA A 105 -2.37 6.91 1.43
N ARG A 106 -1.65 7.73 0.66
CA ARG A 106 -2.03 8.09 -0.70
C ARG A 106 -0.86 7.86 -1.65
N ALA A 107 -1.10 7.11 -2.72
CA ALA A 107 -0.12 6.85 -3.78
C ALA A 107 -0.58 7.50 -5.08
N HIS A 108 0.35 8.15 -5.76
CA HIS A 108 0.17 8.81 -7.06
C HIS A 108 1.23 8.33 -8.04
N LEU A 109 0.84 7.92 -9.24
CA LEU A 109 1.77 7.56 -10.30
C LEU A 109 2.33 8.83 -10.93
N ARG A 110 3.60 9.15 -10.64
CA ARG A 110 4.26 10.32 -11.20
C ARG A 110 4.68 10.09 -12.65
N GLU A 111 5.26 8.93 -12.92
CA GLU A 111 5.87 8.62 -14.22
C GLU A 111 5.92 7.12 -14.42
N GLN A 112 5.69 6.68 -15.65
CA GLN A 112 5.96 5.31 -16.06
C GLN A 112 6.89 5.35 -17.27
N LYS A 113 8.02 4.64 -17.18
CA LYS A 113 9.02 4.58 -18.23
C LYS A 113 9.46 3.14 -18.45
N LYS A 114 9.03 2.55 -19.56
CA LYS A 114 9.25 1.12 -19.85
C LYS A 114 8.65 0.24 -18.74
N MET A 115 9.48 -0.56 -18.06
CA MET A 115 9.05 -1.45 -16.99
C MET A 115 9.13 -0.82 -15.60
N PHE A 116 9.51 0.46 -15.49
CA PHE A 116 9.63 1.17 -14.23
C PHE A 116 8.52 2.18 -14.04
N ALA A 117 8.03 2.27 -12.81
CA ALA A 117 7.09 3.29 -12.37
C ALA A 117 7.67 4.07 -11.19
N ILE A 118 7.53 5.38 -11.23
CA ILE A 118 7.87 6.27 -10.11
C ILE A 118 6.58 6.67 -9.42
N ILE A 119 6.49 6.37 -8.14
CA ILE A 119 5.28 6.57 -7.33
C ILE A 119 5.61 7.50 -6.19
N ASP A 120 4.82 8.57 -6.05
CA ASP A 120 4.85 9.44 -4.88
C ASP A 120 3.84 8.95 -3.86
N VAL A 121 4.27 8.82 -2.60
CA VAL A 121 3.41 8.38 -1.51
C VAL A 121 3.48 9.36 -0.35
N THR A 122 2.34 9.64 0.24
CA THR A 122 2.24 10.45 1.47
C THR A 122 1.47 9.70 2.54
N LEU A 123 1.88 9.92 3.79
CA LEU A 123 1.11 9.57 4.98
C LEU A 123 0.66 10.85 5.66
N SER A 124 -0.64 10.98 5.90
CA SER A 124 -1.23 12.17 6.49
C SER A 124 -2.16 11.82 7.66
N VAL A 125 -2.17 12.68 8.65
CA VAL A 125 -3.12 12.63 9.78
C VAL A 125 -3.84 13.96 9.85
N LYS A 126 -5.16 13.94 9.86
CA LYS A 126 -6.01 15.15 9.87
C LYS A 126 -5.62 16.15 8.78
N GLY A 127 -5.35 15.65 7.57
CA GLY A 127 -5.00 16.47 6.42
C GLY A 127 -3.57 17.02 6.42
N ARG A 128 -2.74 16.67 7.42
CA ARG A 128 -1.37 17.13 7.53
C ARG A 128 -0.39 16.02 7.17
N VAL A 129 0.46 16.26 6.17
CA VAL A 129 1.49 15.29 5.76
C VAL A 129 2.52 15.11 6.87
N CYS A 130 2.71 13.85 7.29
CA CYS A 130 3.68 13.46 8.30
C CYS A 130 4.91 12.82 7.70
N THR A 131 4.73 12.02 6.66
CA THR A 131 5.80 11.25 6.01
C THR A 131 5.53 11.25 4.51
N GLU A 132 6.59 11.34 3.74
CA GLU A 132 6.49 11.26 2.27
C GLU A 132 7.58 10.36 1.71
N ALA A 133 7.31 9.72 0.58
CA ALA A 133 8.27 8.84 -0.06
C ALA A 133 8.16 8.89 -1.58
N GLU A 134 9.25 8.49 -2.20
CA GLU A 134 9.34 8.17 -3.62
C GLU A 134 9.71 6.70 -3.75
N LEU A 135 8.88 5.94 -4.47
CA LEU A 135 9.14 4.54 -4.79
C LEU A 135 9.47 4.42 -6.27
N THR A 136 10.50 3.63 -6.57
CA THR A 136 10.71 3.09 -7.92
C THR A 136 10.26 1.64 -7.92
N TYR A 137 9.33 1.32 -8.79
CA TYR A 137 8.70 0.01 -8.88
C TYR A 137 9.04 -0.62 -10.22
N TYR A 138 9.55 -1.86 -10.20
CA TYR A 138 9.72 -2.66 -11.41
C TYR A 138 8.45 -3.44 -11.67
N CYS A 139 7.80 -3.17 -12.80
CA CYS A 139 6.54 -3.81 -13.18
C CYS A 139 6.84 -5.06 -14.01
N PHE A 140 6.29 -6.21 -13.59
CA PHE A 140 6.39 -7.44 -14.36
C PHE A 140 5.51 -7.39 -15.60
N SER A 141 5.83 -8.22 -16.59
CA SER A 141 4.92 -8.49 -17.69
C SER A 141 3.61 -9.07 -17.15
N LYS A 142 2.51 -8.90 -17.87
CA LYS A 142 1.22 -9.46 -17.47
C LYS A 142 1.24 -10.98 -17.36
N GLU A 143 1.98 -11.64 -18.25
CA GLU A 143 2.19 -13.09 -18.24
C GLU A 143 2.89 -13.54 -16.95
N LYS A 144 3.96 -12.88 -16.56
CA LYS A 144 4.70 -13.19 -15.34
C LYS A 144 3.85 -12.95 -14.09
N ALA A 145 3.08 -11.86 -14.07
CA ALA A 145 2.18 -11.55 -12.95
C ALA A 145 1.14 -12.65 -12.75
N ILE A 146 0.57 -13.17 -13.83
CA ILE A 146 -0.41 -14.27 -13.80
C ILE A 146 0.25 -15.58 -13.36
N GLU A 147 1.35 -15.98 -14.01
CA GLU A 147 1.98 -17.27 -13.80
C GLU A 147 2.64 -17.41 -12.43
N GLU A 148 3.42 -16.40 -12.01
CA GLU A 148 4.21 -16.47 -10.79
C GLU A 148 3.50 -15.92 -9.56
N PHE A 149 2.64 -14.91 -9.72
CA PHE A 149 2.01 -14.21 -8.60
C PHE A 149 0.49 -14.36 -8.55
N LYS A 150 -0.08 -15.17 -9.44
CA LYS A 150 -1.52 -15.49 -9.49
C LYS A 150 -2.41 -14.24 -9.64
N PHE A 151 -1.87 -13.19 -10.26
CA PHE A 151 -2.60 -11.96 -10.48
C PHE A 151 -3.73 -12.17 -11.50
N ARG A 152 -4.98 -11.89 -11.10
CA ARG A 152 -6.20 -12.10 -11.90
C ARG A 152 -6.92 -10.81 -12.25
N GLY A 153 -6.22 -9.68 -12.21
CA GLY A 153 -6.82 -8.37 -12.38
C GLY A 153 -7.26 -7.75 -11.06
N CYS A 154 -7.36 -6.43 -11.04
CA CYS A 154 -7.71 -5.67 -9.85
C CYS A 154 -8.88 -4.73 -10.18
N ASN A 155 -10.05 -5.01 -9.59
CA ASN A 155 -11.32 -4.34 -9.89
C ASN A 155 -11.80 -3.52 -8.70
N ILE A 156 -12.76 -2.63 -8.98
CA ILE A 156 -13.47 -1.85 -7.96
C ILE A 156 -14.87 -2.42 -7.73
N GLU A 157 -15.43 -2.14 -6.57
CA GLU A 157 -16.84 -2.42 -6.29
C GLU A 157 -17.74 -1.56 -7.19
N GLU A 158 -18.88 -2.13 -7.65
CA GLU A 158 -19.88 -1.46 -8.50
C GLU A 158 -20.61 -0.31 -7.77
#